data_dac113fafb3a94697d2e269a4027241e
#
_entry.id   dac113fafb3a94697d2e269a4027241e
#
_cell.length_a   1.000
_cell.length_b   1.000
_cell.length_c   1.000
_cell.angle_alpha   90.00
_cell.angle_beta   90.00
_cell.angle_gamma   90.00
#
_symmetry.space_group_name_H-M   'P 1'
#
loop_
_entity.id
_entity.type
_entity.pdbx_description
1 polymer ?
#
loop_
_entity_poly.entity_id
_entity_poly.type
_entity_poly.pdbx_seq_one_letter_code
_entity_poly.pdbx_strand_id
1 'polypeptide(L)'
;MTMSSTYQTVRLSAGRHPAPHLGACVMELASMLAEEPFTDRPATISPVIGAFLRTYNDGLDDGRRQDLYPLASLIVGTAAGRAVERERASRCLGFSRALGAALPSGRAAVGMGTPEASGSWAALAALRTGPSQEVHERALQFVRELASLNPPHRNRRWPAWLVGRDPGEAVEQALAELGRSSSVEERHALV
;
A
#
# COMPACT_ATOMS: atom_id res chain seq x y z
N MET A 1 16.19 24.14 -11.46
CA MET A 1 14.87 23.55 -11.80
C MET A 1 14.64 22.37 -10.88
N THR A 2 13.83 22.54 -9.85
CA THR A 2 13.42 21.44 -8.95
C THR A 2 12.37 20.62 -9.69
N MET A 3 12.74 19.42 -10.13
CA MET A 3 11.76 18.44 -10.64
C MET A 3 10.75 18.18 -9.55
N SER A 4 9.49 18.50 -9.81
CA SER A 4 8.40 18.18 -8.88
C SER A 4 8.26 16.67 -8.85
N SER A 5 8.52 16.03 -7.71
CA SER A 5 8.30 14.59 -7.55
C SER A 5 6.81 14.33 -7.58
N THR A 6 6.34 13.72 -8.65
CA THR A 6 4.97 13.24 -8.80
C THR A 6 4.91 11.76 -8.39
N TYR A 7 3.72 11.25 -8.06
CA TYR A 7 3.53 9.82 -7.76
C TYR A 7 4.04 8.89 -8.88
N GLN A 8 4.21 9.38 -10.10
CA GLN A 8 4.71 8.63 -11.27
C GLN A 8 6.23 8.46 -11.31
N THR A 9 6.97 9.34 -10.67
CA THR A 9 8.44 9.35 -10.67
C THR A 9 9.04 8.84 -9.36
N VAL A 10 8.18 8.54 -8.37
CA VAL A 10 8.61 8.07 -7.06
C VAL A 10 8.99 6.60 -7.12
N ARG A 11 10.24 6.29 -6.79
CA ARG A 11 10.68 4.93 -6.51
C ARG A 11 10.44 4.63 -5.03
N LEU A 12 9.85 3.45 -4.75
CA LEU A 12 9.62 3.05 -3.37
C LEU A 12 10.93 2.78 -2.62
N SER A 13 11.01 3.30 -1.41
CA SER A 13 12.15 3.17 -0.50
C SER A 13 11.69 2.74 0.90
N ALA A 14 12.62 2.26 1.71
CA ALA A 14 12.33 1.82 3.08
C ALA A 14 12.18 3.01 4.01
N GLY A 15 11.35 2.86 5.04
CA GLY A 15 11.16 3.85 6.09
C GLY A 15 10.19 4.96 5.72
N ARG A 16 10.09 5.91 6.65
CA ARG A 16 9.28 7.11 6.51
C ARG A 16 10.11 8.27 5.95
N HIS A 17 9.49 9.05 5.06
CA HIS A 17 10.14 10.18 4.41
C HIS A 17 9.45 11.50 4.79
N PRO A 18 10.18 12.60 4.95
CA PRO A 18 9.60 13.89 5.30
C PRO A 18 8.95 14.60 4.11
N ALA A 19 9.33 14.23 2.87
CA ALA A 19 8.79 14.83 1.64
C ALA A 19 9.01 13.91 0.42
N PRO A 20 8.14 13.97 -0.61
CA PRO A 20 8.17 13.07 -1.77
C PRO A 20 9.49 13.07 -2.56
N HIS A 21 10.19 14.21 -2.63
CA HIS A 21 11.47 14.34 -3.34
C HIS A 21 12.65 13.63 -2.63
N LEU A 22 12.45 13.19 -1.39
CA LEU A 22 13.44 12.42 -0.61
C LEU A 22 13.15 10.91 -0.63
N GLY A 23 12.12 10.49 -1.34
CA GLY A 23 11.67 9.11 -1.43
C GLY A 23 10.23 8.94 -0.93
N ALA A 24 9.68 7.75 -1.09
CA ALA A 24 8.40 7.40 -0.51
C ALA A 24 8.33 5.90 -0.22
N CYS A 25 7.71 5.52 0.90
CA CYS A 25 7.23 4.16 1.10
C CYS A 25 5.89 3.95 0.39
N VAL A 26 5.42 2.71 0.29
CA VAL A 26 4.12 2.40 -0.33
C VAL A 26 2.95 3.14 0.29
N MET A 27 2.99 3.44 1.59
CA MET A 27 1.93 4.16 2.30
C MET A 27 1.93 5.66 1.99
N GLU A 28 3.11 6.26 1.87
CA GLU A 28 3.26 7.65 1.46
C GLU A 28 2.86 7.85 0.00
N LEU A 29 3.17 6.89 -0.87
CA LEU A 29 2.64 6.88 -2.24
C LEU A 29 1.10 6.79 -2.23
N ALA A 30 0.53 5.93 -1.38
CA ALA A 30 -0.91 5.80 -1.26
C ALA A 30 -1.58 7.09 -0.71
N SER A 31 -0.92 7.82 0.20
CA SER A 31 -1.42 9.13 0.65
C SER A 31 -1.48 10.16 -0.48
N MET A 32 -0.46 10.17 -1.36
CA MET A 32 -0.45 11.04 -2.56
C MET A 32 -1.61 10.68 -3.51
N LEU A 33 -1.85 9.39 -3.74
CA LEU A 33 -2.95 8.91 -4.59
C LEU A 33 -4.33 9.18 -3.98
N ALA A 34 -4.41 9.24 -2.65
CA ALA A 34 -5.63 9.59 -1.92
C ALA A 34 -5.88 11.11 -1.82
N GLU A 35 -4.98 11.93 -2.36
CA GLU A 35 -5.00 13.40 -2.21
C GLU A 35 -4.98 13.84 -0.72
N GLU A 36 -4.35 13.03 0.13
CA GLU A 36 -4.13 13.32 1.54
C GLU A 36 -2.75 13.98 1.76
N PRO A 37 -2.53 14.63 2.90
CA PRO A 37 -1.18 15.07 3.27
C PRO A 37 -0.16 13.91 3.18
N PHE A 38 1.04 14.20 2.71
CA PHE A 38 2.11 13.20 2.57
C PHE A 38 2.42 12.55 3.93
N THR A 39 2.07 11.28 4.08
CA THR A 39 2.19 10.54 5.34
C THR A 39 2.20 9.03 5.11
N ASP A 40 2.87 8.31 5.99
CA ASP A 40 2.83 6.85 6.05
C ASP A 40 1.58 6.28 6.75
N ARG A 41 0.66 7.17 7.22
CA ARG A 41 -0.59 6.83 7.92
C ARG A 41 -1.78 7.60 7.37
N PRO A 42 -2.15 7.42 6.09
CA PRO A 42 -3.31 8.08 5.52
C PRO A 42 -4.61 7.63 6.18
N ALA A 43 -5.51 8.58 6.41
CA ALA A 43 -6.75 8.34 7.14
C ALA A 43 -7.77 7.49 6.37
N THR A 44 -7.68 7.47 5.06
CA THR A 44 -8.57 6.67 4.18
C THR A 44 -8.18 5.20 4.08
N ILE A 45 -7.06 4.80 4.65
CA ILE A 45 -6.54 3.43 4.55
C ILE A 45 -6.75 2.68 5.87
N SER A 46 -7.13 1.41 5.76
CA SER A 46 -7.22 0.49 6.90
C SER A 46 -5.93 0.51 7.74
N PRO A 47 -6.01 0.72 9.05
CA PRO A 47 -4.84 0.67 9.92
C PRO A 47 -4.17 -0.72 9.93
N VAL A 48 -4.92 -1.80 9.74
CA VAL A 48 -4.39 -3.17 9.66
C VAL A 48 -3.58 -3.37 8.38
N ILE A 49 -4.15 -2.97 7.22
CA ILE A 49 -3.45 -3.04 5.92
C ILE A 49 -2.22 -2.13 5.94
N GLY A 50 -2.37 -0.91 6.44
CA GLY A 50 -1.27 0.05 6.54
C GLY A 50 -0.13 -0.47 7.41
N ALA A 51 -0.43 -1.11 8.54
CA ALA A 51 0.60 -1.69 9.40
C ALA A 51 1.33 -2.86 8.72
N PHE A 52 0.60 -3.73 8.01
CA PHE A 52 1.20 -4.78 7.20
C PHE A 52 2.16 -4.19 6.17
N LEU A 53 1.69 -3.25 5.36
CA LEU A 53 2.46 -2.70 4.25
C LEU A 53 3.67 -1.88 4.71
N ARG A 54 3.59 -1.09 5.77
CA ARG A 54 4.76 -0.40 6.33
C ARG A 54 5.84 -1.39 6.72
N THR A 55 5.48 -2.39 7.53
CA THR A 55 6.42 -3.40 8.02
C THR A 55 7.01 -4.20 6.86
N TYR A 56 6.19 -4.57 5.89
CA TYR A 56 6.62 -5.36 4.73
C TYR A 56 7.53 -4.55 3.80
N ASN A 57 7.14 -3.30 3.47
CA ASN A 57 7.95 -2.36 2.69
C ASN A 57 9.36 -2.20 3.26
N ASP A 58 9.47 -2.03 4.58
CA ASP A 58 10.75 -1.76 5.21
C ASP A 58 11.66 -2.99 5.27
N GLY A 59 11.07 -4.19 5.31
CA GLY A 59 11.81 -5.45 5.34
C GLY A 59 12.17 -6.04 3.98
N LEU A 60 11.66 -5.50 2.86
CA LEU A 60 11.96 -5.96 1.52
C LEU A 60 13.28 -5.38 0.97
N ASP A 61 13.93 -6.13 0.09
CA ASP A 61 14.97 -5.60 -0.80
C ASP A 61 14.37 -4.59 -1.80
N ASP A 62 15.23 -3.79 -2.43
CA ASP A 62 14.81 -2.70 -3.32
C ASP A 62 14.06 -3.18 -4.57
N GLY A 63 14.34 -4.37 -5.07
CA GLY A 63 13.66 -4.93 -6.24
C GLY A 63 12.22 -5.30 -5.91
N ARG A 64 12.02 -6.17 -4.90
CA ARG A 64 10.71 -6.63 -4.46
C ARG A 64 9.84 -5.51 -3.89
N ARG A 65 10.45 -4.49 -3.31
CA ARG A 65 9.71 -3.33 -2.81
C ARG A 65 8.92 -2.64 -3.91
N GLN A 66 9.43 -2.62 -5.16
CA GLN A 66 8.70 -2.01 -6.28
C GLN A 66 7.43 -2.77 -6.64
N ASP A 67 7.34 -4.07 -6.33
CA ASP A 67 6.14 -4.87 -6.54
C ASP A 67 4.95 -4.43 -5.65
N LEU A 68 5.21 -3.60 -4.62
CA LEU A 68 4.17 -2.97 -3.81
C LEU A 68 3.49 -1.79 -4.51
N TYR A 69 4.09 -1.25 -5.58
CA TYR A 69 3.60 -0.05 -6.25
C TYR A 69 2.11 -0.14 -6.67
N PRO A 70 1.65 -1.22 -7.32
CA PRO A 70 0.24 -1.38 -7.69
C PRO A 70 -0.70 -1.44 -6.49
N LEU A 71 -0.23 -1.87 -5.33
CA LEU A 71 -1.04 -1.95 -4.12
C LEU A 71 -1.37 -0.57 -3.55
N ALA A 72 -0.55 0.45 -3.80
CA ALA A 72 -0.78 1.79 -3.28
C ALA A 72 -2.15 2.35 -3.68
N SER A 73 -2.56 2.18 -4.95
CA SER A 73 -3.89 2.60 -5.42
C SER A 73 -5.01 1.70 -4.91
N LEU A 74 -4.76 0.38 -4.85
CA LEU A 74 -5.74 -0.61 -4.44
C LEU A 74 -6.23 -0.41 -3.00
N ILE A 75 -5.36 0.04 -2.11
CA ILE A 75 -5.66 0.16 -0.68
C ILE A 75 -6.31 1.49 -0.30
N VAL A 76 -6.32 2.48 -1.19
CA VAL A 76 -6.98 3.76 -0.92
C VAL A 76 -8.49 3.54 -0.69
N GLY A 77 -9.05 4.17 0.35
CA GLY A 77 -10.46 4.00 0.70
C GLY A 77 -10.81 2.74 1.49
N THR A 78 -9.82 1.94 1.89
CA THR A 78 -10.05 0.72 2.67
C THR A 78 -10.32 0.95 4.16
N ALA A 79 -10.21 2.17 4.68
CA ALA A 79 -10.60 2.46 6.06
C ALA A 79 -12.05 2.06 6.32
N ALA A 80 -12.29 1.29 7.38
CA ALA A 80 -13.59 0.69 7.66
C ALA A 80 -13.94 0.71 9.14
N GLY A 81 -15.17 0.30 9.46
CA GLY A 81 -15.63 0.18 10.83
C GLY A 81 -14.92 -0.95 11.59
N ARG A 82 -15.02 -0.89 12.93
CA ARG A 82 -14.34 -1.83 13.86
C ARG A 82 -14.54 -3.32 13.56
N ALA A 83 -15.70 -3.69 13.01
CA ALA A 83 -16.00 -5.09 12.68
C ALA A 83 -15.11 -5.59 11.53
N VAL A 84 -14.95 -4.79 10.48
CA VAL A 84 -14.09 -5.12 9.32
C VAL A 84 -12.62 -5.13 9.72
N GLU A 85 -12.18 -4.16 10.54
CA GLU A 85 -10.79 -4.13 11.00
C GLU A 85 -10.46 -5.34 11.91
N ARG A 86 -11.41 -5.82 12.72
CA ARG A 86 -11.24 -7.07 13.51
C ARG A 86 -11.15 -8.30 12.61
N GLU A 87 -11.95 -8.36 11.55
CA GLU A 87 -11.89 -9.45 10.56
C GLU A 87 -10.53 -9.45 9.85
N ARG A 88 -10.04 -8.30 9.41
CA ARG A 88 -8.69 -8.16 8.84
C ARG A 88 -7.62 -8.64 9.80
N ALA A 89 -7.70 -8.23 11.07
CA ALA A 89 -6.77 -8.67 12.11
C ALA A 89 -6.80 -10.19 12.31
N SER A 90 -7.99 -10.80 12.31
CA SER A 90 -8.15 -12.26 12.40
C SER A 90 -7.50 -12.97 11.22
N ARG A 91 -7.68 -12.47 10.00
CA ARG A 91 -7.03 -13.02 8.79
C ARG A 91 -5.51 -12.87 8.84
N CYS A 92 -4.99 -11.75 9.37
CA CYS A 92 -3.54 -11.58 9.59
C CYS A 92 -2.96 -12.66 10.50
N LEU A 93 -3.65 -13.00 11.58
CA LEU A 93 -3.23 -14.09 12.48
C LEU A 93 -3.30 -15.46 11.78
N GLY A 94 -4.34 -15.71 10.96
CA GLY A 94 -4.47 -16.90 10.13
C GLY A 94 -3.34 -17.03 9.12
N PHE A 95 -3.01 -15.96 8.43
CA PHE A 95 -1.90 -15.88 7.47
C PHE A 95 -0.55 -16.19 8.14
N SER A 96 -0.31 -15.59 9.32
CA SER A 96 0.92 -15.86 10.09
C SER A 96 1.06 -17.34 10.45
N ARG A 97 -0.02 -17.99 10.90
CA ARG A 97 -0.04 -19.42 11.20
C ARG A 97 0.22 -20.28 9.97
N ALA A 98 -0.38 -19.93 8.82
CA ALA A 98 -0.18 -20.63 7.56
C ALA A 98 1.28 -20.57 7.05
N LEU A 99 2.03 -19.56 7.52
CA LEU A 99 3.48 -19.44 7.29
C LEU A 99 4.32 -20.12 8.39
N GLY A 100 3.71 -20.83 9.31
CA GLY A 100 4.42 -21.51 10.40
C GLY A 100 4.87 -20.58 11.55
N ALA A 101 4.44 -19.34 11.57
CA ALA A 101 4.79 -18.42 12.64
C ALA A 101 4.02 -18.75 13.92
N ALA A 102 4.73 -18.88 15.03
CA ALA A 102 4.12 -18.99 16.34
C ALA A 102 3.36 -17.71 16.67
N LEU A 103 2.20 -17.82 17.32
CA LEU A 103 1.51 -16.63 17.80
C LEU A 103 2.32 -15.98 18.93
N PRO A 104 2.25 -14.63 19.03
CA PRO A 104 2.88 -13.94 20.13
C PRO A 104 2.34 -14.45 21.48
N SER A 105 3.22 -14.69 22.42
CA SER A 105 2.90 -15.09 23.78
C SER A 105 3.57 -14.17 24.80
N GLY A 106 3.10 -14.17 26.04
CA GLY A 106 3.66 -13.34 27.10
C GLY A 106 3.57 -11.83 26.79
N ARG A 107 4.67 -11.09 26.98
CA ARG A 107 4.72 -9.63 26.77
C ARG A 107 4.45 -9.23 25.32
N ALA A 108 4.82 -10.05 24.34
CA ALA A 108 4.51 -9.80 22.94
C ALA A 108 3.00 -9.85 22.65
N ALA A 109 2.24 -10.67 23.37
CA ALA A 109 0.78 -10.72 23.24
C ALA A 109 0.10 -9.44 23.73
N VAL A 110 0.67 -8.76 24.73
CA VAL A 110 0.13 -7.48 25.25
C VAL A 110 0.20 -6.39 24.16
N GLY A 111 1.24 -6.37 23.34
CA GLY A 111 1.36 -5.46 22.19
C GLY A 111 0.38 -5.77 21.03
N MET A 112 -0.22 -6.96 21.01
CA MET A 112 -1.19 -7.42 20.01
C MET A 112 -2.63 -6.98 20.30
N GLY A 113 -2.85 -6.14 21.34
CA GLY A 113 -4.19 -5.68 21.72
C GLY A 113 -4.91 -4.80 20.70
N THR A 114 -4.23 -4.38 19.66
CA THR A 114 -4.82 -3.59 18.58
C THR A 114 -4.90 -4.40 17.26
N PRO A 115 -5.95 -4.20 16.45
CA PRO A 115 -6.03 -4.82 15.12
C PRO A 115 -4.80 -4.51 14.25
N GLU A 116 -4.26 -3.31 14.37
CA GLU A 116 -3.06 -2.84 13.64
C GLU A 116 -1.82 -3.71 13.91
N ALA A 117 -1.59 -4.10 15.16
CA ALA A 117 -0.45 -4.94 15.52
C ALA A 117 -0.47 -6.31 14.81
N SER A 118 -1.67 -6.85 14.52
CA SER A 118 -1.81 -8.09 13.76
C SER A 118 -1.32 -7.96 12.32
N GLY A 119 -1.49 -6.78 11.70
CA GLY A 119 -0.95 -6.48 10.37
C GLY A 119 0.58 -6.52 10.35
N SER A 120 1.22 -5.80 11.28
CA SER A 120 2.69 -5.83 11.40
C SER A 120 3.22 -7.24 11.67
N TRP A 121 2.53 -8.01 12.53
CA TRP A 121 2.93 -9.38 12.84
C TRP A 121 2.88 -10.29 11.60
N ALA A 122 1.83 -10.18 10.80
CA ALA A 122 1.68 -10.96 9.58
C ALA A 122 2.78 -10.63 8.55
N ALA A 123 3.15 -9.37 8.41
CA ALA A 123 4.26 -8.94 7.57
C ALA A 123 5.61 -9.51 8.06
N LEU A 124 5.86 -9.44 9.37
CA LEU A 124 7.05 -10.04 9.97
C LEU A 124 7.11 -11.55 9.78
N ALA A 125 5.97 -12.26 9.86
CA ALA A 125 5.91 -13.68 9.57
C ALA A 125 6.36 -13.98 8.13
N ALA A 126 5.85 -13.22 7.14
CA ALA A 126 6.25 -13.36 5.75
C ALA A 126 7.75 -13.07 5.52
N LEU A 127 8.28 -12.03 6.15
CA LEU A 127 9.70 -11.67 6.04
C LEU A 127 10.64 -12.72 6.66
N ARG A 128 10.23 -13.35 7.77
CA ARG A 128 11.01 -14.35 8.49
C ARG A 128 11.05 -15.72 7.82
N THR A 129 10.06 -16.10 7.03
CA THR A 129 10.06 -17.37 6.28
C THR A 129 11.08 -17.39 5.14
N GLY A 130 11.76 -16.28 4.93
CA GLY A 130 12.80 -16.12 3.91
C GLY A 130 12.25 -15.50 2.62
N PRO A 131 13.15 -15.00 1.77
CA PRO A 131 12.80 -14.21 0.60
C PRO A 131 12.38 -15.08 -0.61
N SER A 132 11.59 -16.16 -0.40
CA SER A 132 11.12 -16.93 -1.54
C SER A 132 10.10 -16.12 -2.35
N GLN A 133 10.13 -16.28 -3.67
CA GLN A 133 9.18 -15.62 -4.58
C GLN A 133 7.74 -16.02 -4.24
N GLU A 134 7.50 -17.29 -3.90
CA GLU A 134 6.19 -17.80 -3.52
C GLU A 134 5.62 -17.08 -2.29
N VAL A 135 6.41 -16.89 -1.25
CA VAL A 135 5.96 -16.16 -0.04
C VAL A 135 5.69 -14.70 -0.37
N HIS A 136 6.50 -14.08 -1.24
CA HIS A 136 6.29 -12.71 -1.69
C HIS A 136 4.95 -12.56 -2.43
N GLU A 137 4.69 -13.40 -3.43
CA GLU A 137 3.44 -13.40 -4.19
C GLU A 137 2.22 -13.65 -3.29
N ARG A 138 2.32 -14.59 -2.34
CA ARG A 138 1.28 -14.83 -1.33
C ARG A 138 1.03 -13.61 -0.45
N ALA A 139 2.07 -12.87 -0.09
CA ALA A 139 1.93 -11.63 0.70
C ALA A 139 1.22 -10.53 -0.10
N LEU A 140 1.56 -10.34 -1.38
CA LEU A 140 0.87 -9.40 -2.27
C LEU A 140 -0.59 -9.78 -2.46
N GLN A 141 -0.86 -11.07 -2.70
CA GLN A 141 -2.24 -11.57 -2.85
C GLN A 141 -3.04 -11.40 -1.56
N PHE A 142 -2.42 -11.66 -0.41
CA PHE A 142 -3.06 -11.47 0.88
C PHE A 142 -3.50 -10.02 1.12
N VAL A 143 -2.69 -9.03 0.73
CA VAL A 143 -3.09 -7.61 0.81
C VAL A 143 -4.31 -7.33 -0.07
N ARG A 144 -4.39 -7.91 -1.28
CA ARG A 144 -5.58 -7.79 -2.16
C ARG A 144 -6.83 -8.36 -1.50
N GLU A 145 -6.71 -9.51 -0.84
CA GLU A 145 -7.80 -10.14 -0.09
C GLU A 145 -8.26 -9.28 1.10
N LEU A 146 -7.34 -8.69 1.85
CA LEU A 146 -7.69 -7.76 2.92
C LEU A 146 -8.39 -6.50 2.41
N ALA A 147 -7.97 -5.98 1.26
CA ALA A 147 -8.60 -4.81 0.64
C ALA A 147 -10.03 -5.12 0.16
N SER A 148 -10.28 -6.32 -0.36
CA SER A 148 -11.60 -6.74 -0.86
C SER A 148 -12.68 -6.89 0.21
N LEU A 149 -12.32 -6.99 1.50
CA LEU A 149 -13.28 -7.11 2.61
C LEU A 149 -14.19 -5.88 2.79
N ASN A 150 -13.75 -4.75 2.34
CA ASN A 150 -14.57 -3.54 2.28
C ASN A 150 -14.21 -2.80 1.00
N PRO A 151 -14.86 -3.14 -0.11
CA PRO A 151 -14.64 -2.44 -1.35
C PRO A 151 -14.92 -0.96 -1.15
N PRO A 152 -14.15 -0.06 -1.77
CA PRO A 152 -14.30 1.37 -1.59
C PRO A 152 -15.75 1.81 -1.81
N HIS A 153 -16.32 2.53 -0.84
CA HIS A 153 -17.69 3.00 -0.93
C HIS A 153 -17.86 3.87 -2.17
N ARG A 154 -18.81 3.51 -3.05
CA ARG A 154 -19.15 4.23 -4.30
C ARG A 154 -19.51 5.72 -4.11
N ASN A 155 -19.69 6.18 -2.86
CA ASN A 155 -20.14 7.55 -2.53
C ASN A 155 -19.03 8.52 -2.11
N ARG A 156 -17.75 8.10 -2.06
CA ARG A 156 -16.67 9.08 -1.96
C ARG A 156 -16.39 9.61 -3.36
N ARG A 157 -16.23 10.92 -3.49
CA ARG A 157 -15.80 11.61 -4.71
C ARG A 157 -14.38 11.13 -5.08
N TRP A 158 -14.33 9.94 -5.64
CA TRP A 158 -13.16 9.51 -6.37
C TRP A 158 -13.09 10.35 -7.65
N PRO A 159 -11.90 10.76 -8.08
CA PRO A 159 -11.75 11.28 -9.43
C PRO A 159 -12.46 10.33 -10.40
N ALA A 160 -13.28 10.87 -11.31
CA ALA A 160 -14.16 10.08 -12.17
C ALA A 160 -13.41 9.00 -12.99
N TRP A 161 -12.10 9.15 -13.17
CA TRP A 161 -11.22 8.20 -13.84
C TRP A 161 -10.90 6.93 -13.03
N LEU A 162 -11.10 6.95 -11.69
CA LEU A 162 -10.85 5.81 -10.79
C LEU A 162 -12.11 4.96 -10.53
N VAL A 163 -13.29 5.45 -10.96
CA VAL A 163 -14.57 4.79 -10.68
C VAL A 163 -14.89 3.78 -11.77
N GLY A 164 -14.84 2.49 -11.43
CA GLY A 164 -15.38 1.42 -12.26
C GLY A 164 -14.39 0.69 -13.17
N ARG A 165 -13.08 0.86 -12.97
CA ARG A 165 -12.03 0.14 -13.72
C ARG A 165 -11.23 -0.79 -12.82
N ASP A 166 -10.63 -1.82 -13.41
CA ASP A 166 -9.58 -2.59 -12.77
C ASP A 166 -8.46 -1.62 -12.34
N PRO A 167 -8.01 -1.65 -11.07
CA PRO A 167 -6.98 -0.73 -10.57
C PRO A 167 -5.68 -0.77 -11.41
N GLY A 168 -5.33 -1.91 -11.99
CA GLY A 168 -4.19 -2.05 -12.90
C GLY A 168 -4.40 -1.28 -14.21
N GLU A 169 -5.56 -1.43 -14.84
CA GLU A 169 -5.90 -0.72 -16.09
C GLU A 169 -6.04 0.81 -15.86
N ALA A 170 -6.55 1.23 -14.70
CA ALA A 170 -6.67 2.65 -14.37
C ALA A 170 -5.30 3.32 -14.22
N VAL A 171 -4.32 2.61 -13.64
CA VAL A 171 -2.93 3.09 -13.52
C VAL A 171 -2.26 3.15 -14.88
N GLU A 172 -2.38 2.11 -15.72
CA GLU A 172 -1.79 2.09 -17.06
C GLU A 172 -2.37 3.20 -17.95
N GLN A 173 -3.67 3.45 -17.88
CA GLN A 173 -4.30 4.49 -18.67
C GLN A 173 -3.94 5.90 -18.19
N ALA A 174 -3.85 6.12 -16.86
CA ALA A 174 -3.36 7.37 -16.31
C ALA A 174 -1.91 7.65 -16.74
N LEU A 175 -1.06 6.61 -16.74
CA LEU A 175 0.31 6.70 -17.25
C LEU A 175 0.35 7.04 -18.76
N ALA A 176 -0.55 6.45 -19.55
CA ALA A 176 -0.65 6.71 -20.98
C ALA A 176 -1.19 8.12 -21.31
N GLU A 177 -2.12 8.66 -20.51
CA GLU A 177 -2.66 10.00 -20.69
C GLU A 177 -1.63 11.10 -20.34
N LEU A 178 -0.84 10.87 -19.31
CA LEU A 178 0.19 11.82 -18.87
C LEU A 178 1.44 11.81 -19.77
N GLY A 179 1.78 10.64 -20.32
CA GLY A 179 2.80 10.56 -21.39
C GLY A 179 2.42 11.35 -22.65
N ARG A 180 1.12 11.47 -22.95
CA ARG A 180 0.60 12.29 -24.05
C ARG A 180 0.61 13.80 -23.73
N SER A 181 0.36 14.18 -22.47
CA SER A 181 0.37 15.59 -22.05
C SER A 181 1.78 16.19 -22.10
N SER A 182 2.79 15.45 -21.63
CA SER A 182 4.20 15.89 -21.72
C SER A 182 4.67 16.10 -23.17
N SER A 183 4.22 15.27 -24.11
CA SER A 183 4.58 15.38 -25.52
C SER A 183 3.87 16.54 -26.25
N VAL A 184 2.81 17.09 -25.68
CA VAL A 184 2.09 18.27 -26.21
C VAL A 184 2.75 19.56 -25.72
N GLU A 185 3.18 19.62 -24.46
CA GLU A 185 3.89 20.78 -23.92
C GLU A 185 5.26 20.98 -24.56
N GLU A 186 6.01 19.91 -24.85
CA GLU A 186 7.28 20.00 -25.56
C GLU A 186 7.11 20.52 -27.01
N ARG A 187 5.97 20.25 -27.65
CA ARG A 187 5.68 20.76 -28.99
C ARG A 187 5.27 22.23 -29.04
N HIS A 188 4.74 22.78 -27.93
CA HIS A 188 4.39 24.22 -27.86
C HIS A 188 5.56 25.11 -27.40
N ALA A 189 6.64 24.53 -26.89
CA ALA A 189 7.85 25.26 -26.51
C ALA A 189 8.87 25.45 -27.69
N LEU A 190 8.57 24.92 -28.87
CA LEU A 190 9.42 24.95 -30.07
C LEU A 190 8.83 25.78 -31.23
N VAL A 191 7.81 26.61 -30.98
CA VAL A 191 7.26 27.58 -31.96
C VAL A 191 7.49 29.01 -31.53
#